data_4f0fe6d351783db920c467cff4fefcbf
#
_entry.id   4f0fe6d351783db920c467cff4fefcbf
#
_cell.length_a   1.000
_cell.length_b   1.000
_cell.length_c   1.000
_cell.angle_alpha   90.00
_cell.angle_beta   90.00
_cell.angle_gamma   90.00
#
_symmetry.space_group_name_H-M   'P 1'
#
loop_
_entity.id
_entity.type
_entity.pdbx_description
1 polymer ?
#
loop_
_entity_poly.entity_id
_entity_poly.type
_entity_poly.pdbx_seq_one_letter_code
_entity_poly.pdbx_strand_id
1 'polypeptide(L)'
;MEFPTHAQAVIIGGGVGGASIAYHLTQMGWKDIVIIERHELTSGSTFHSAGLVGQLRTSSSLTRMMRYSTDLYRRLKSETGVDPGWDEVGSLRIASSDERMEELKRVVGYSKAFGMPLDMLSPKECLELFPLMSLENVRGGVLLSTDGQIDPTGLTNALAAGAKERGATFMMNTRVTGITISNNEVKEVVTDKGTVKTDVVINAAGLWGNDIANMVGITLPIIPMAHLYLITKPVKDQPQSMPTMRDPDHLVYFRGTASGMIAGGYEHEPKPWGLKG
;
A
#
# COMPACT_ATOMS: atom_id res chain seq x y z
N MET A 1 -18.92 -21.08 -9.69
CA MET A 1 -17.58 -21.69 -9.54
C MET A 1 -17.68 -22.69 -8.40
N GLU A 2 -17.21 -23.92 -8.58
CA GLU A 2 -17.19 -24.93 -7.53
C GLU A 2 -16.21 -24.52 -6.42
N PHE A 3 -16.52 -24.85 -5.17
CA PHE A 3 -15.67 -24.49 -4.03
C PHE A 3 -14.40 -25.37 -4.06
N PRO A 4 -13.18 -24.78 -3.99
CA PRO A 4 -11.94 -25.54 -4.06
C PRO A 4 -11.77 -26.42 -2.81
N THR A 5 -11.49 -27.71 -3.00
CA THR A 5 -11.27 -28.66 -1.90
C THR A 5 -9.79 -28.81 -1.54
N HIS A 6 -8.87 -28.33 -2.40
CA HIS A 6 -7.43 -28.39 -2.24
C HIS A 6 -6.76 -27.14 -2.80
N ALA A 7 -5.64 -26.73 -2.22
CA ALA A 7 -4.78 -25.66 -2.72
C ALA A 7 -3.31 -25.95 -2.39
N GLN A 8 -2.38 -25.54 -3.26
CA GLN A 8 -0.95 -25.52 -2.95
C GLN A 8 -0.63 -24.49 -1.86
N ALA A 9 -1.32 -23.34 -1.89
CA ALA A 9 -1.30 -22.36 -0.81
C ALA A 9 -2.65 -21.64 -0.71
N VAL A 10 -3.07 -21.36 0.53
CA VAL A 10 -4.21 -20.51 0.83
C VAL A 10 -3.72 -19.17 1.37
N ILE A 11 -4.17 -18.08 0.75
CA ILE A 11 -3.89 -16.71 1.17
C ILE A 11 -5.16 -16.15 1.82
N ILE A 12 -5.07 -15.73 3.06
CA ILE A 12 -6.20 -15.17 3.82
C ILE A 12 -6.13 -13.65 3.78
N GLY A 13 -7.07 -13.03 3.05
CA GLY A 13 -7.19 -11.58 2.88
C GLY A 13 -7.03 -11.13 1.43
N GLY A 14 -8.05 -10.43 0.91
CA GLY A 14 -8.15 -9.88 -0.45
C GLY A 14 -7.71 -8.41 -0.57
N GLY A 15 -6.90 -7.92 0.35
CA GLY A 15 -6.26 -6.61 0.25
C GLY A 15 -5.07 -6.61 -0.71
N VAL A 16 -4.41 -5.45 -0.85
CA VAL A 16 -3.24 -5.28 -1.74
C VAL A 16 -2.12 -6.29 -1.42
N GLY A 17 -1.90 -6.62 -0.14
CA GLY A 17 -0.90 -7.62 0.28
C GLY A 17 -1.22 -9.00 -0.25
N GLY A 18 -2.45 -9.50 -0.03
CA GLY A 18 -2.86 -10.82 -0.50
C GLY A 18 -2.89 -10.92 -2.03
N ALA A 19 -3.41 -9.91 -2.73
CA ALA A 19 -3.39 -9.85 -4.19
C ALA A 19 -1.96 -9.83 -4.75
N SER A 20 -1.05 -9.08 -4.12
CA SER A 20 0.36 -9.03 -4.51
C SER A 20 1.05 -10.38 -4.31
N ILE A 21 0.82 -11.05 -3.18
CA ILE A 21 1.37 -12.39 -2.92
C ILE A 21 0.86 -13.39 -3.97
N ALA A 22 -0.44 -13.41 -4.25
CA ALA A 22 -1.02 -14.28 -5.27
C ALA A 22 -0.41 -14.02 -6.66
N TYR A 23 -0.28 -12.73 -7.04
CA TYR A 23 0.33 -12.33 -8.29
C TYR A 23 1.77 -12.87 -8.42
N HIS A 24 2.60 -12.68 -7.40
CA HIS A 24 4.00 -13.10 -7.46
C HIS A 24 4.17 -14.61 -7.35
N LEU A 25 3.40 -15.31 -6.51
CA LEU A 25 3.46 -16.78 -6.44
C LEU A 25 3.10 -17.41 -7.79
N THR A 26 2.02 -16.94 -8.43
CA THR A 26 1.63 -17.44 -9.76
C THR A 26 2.67 -17.09 -10.84
N GLN A 27 3.30 -15.92 -10.74
CA GLN A 27 4.41 -15.54 -11.63
C GLN A 27 5.64 -16.44 -11.43
N MET A 28 5.89 -16.90 -10.20
CA MET A 28 6.95 -17.87 -9.88
C MET A 28 6.59 -19.32 -10.25
N GLY A 29 5.42 -19.55 -10.83
CA GLY A 29 4.98 -20.87 -11.30
C GLY A 29 4.21 -21.70 -10.27
N TRP A 30 3.86 -21.14 -9.10
CA TRP A 30 2.96 -21.82 -8.16
C TRP A 30 1.58 -21.98 -8.78
N LYS A 31 0.98 -23.16 -8.54
CA LYS A 31 -0.34 -23.54 -9.04
C LYS A 31 -1.35 -23.64 -7.88
N ASP A 32 -2.62 -23.69 -8.22
CA ASP A 32 -3.70 -23.93 -7.25
C ASP A 32 -3.61 -22.98 -6.03
N ILE A 33 -3.37 -21.70 -6.28
CA ILE A 33 -3.39 -20.64 -5.27
C ILE A 33 -4.84 -20.22 -5.03
N VAL A 34 -5.27 -20.29 -3.77
CA VAL A 34 -6.60 -19.86 -3.34
C VAL A 34 -6.50 -18.66 -2.43
N ILE A 35 -7.16 -17.57 -2.81
CA ILE A 35 -7.32 -16.37 -1.97
C ILE A 35 -8.72 -16.42 -1.36
N ILE A 36 -8.80 -16.28 -0.03
CA ILE A 36 -10.06 -16.24 0.72
C ILE A 36 -10.23 -14.83 1.29
N GLU A 37 -11.30 -14.16 0.87
CA GLU A 37 -11.68 -12.82 1.35
C GLU A 37 -13.10 -12.85 1.91
N ARG A 38 -13.27 -12.33 3.11
CA ARG A 38 -14.56 -12.35 3.82
C ARG A 38 -15.62 -11.42 3.21
N HIS A 39 -15.18 -10.42 2.45
CA HIS A 39 -16.03 -9.47 1.73
C HIS A 39 -15.60 -9.40 0.26
N GLU A 40 -15.47 -8.19 -0.28
CA GLU A 40 -14.93 -7.92 -1.61
C GLU A 40 -13.44 -7.56 -1.54
N LEU A 41 -12.75 -7.62 -2.68
CA LEU A 41 -11.37 -7.12 -2.76
C LEU A 41 -11.30 -5.69 -2.24
N THR A 42 -10.23 -5.36 -1.53
CA THR A 42 -9.93 -4.03 -0.98
C THR A 42 -10.79 -3.54 0.17
N SER A 43 -11.82 -4.26 0.61
CA SER A 43 -12.79 -3.81 1.64
C SER A 43 -12.18 -3.44 3.01
N GLY A 44 -10.92 -3.82 3.27
CA GLY A 44 -10.20 -3.46 4.48
C GLY A 44 -9.41 -2.14 4.35
N SER A 45 -8.23 -2.08 4.98
CA SER A 45 -7.37 -0.88 4.98
C SER A 45 -6.89 -0.45 3.60
N THR A 46 -6.90 -1.33 2.59
CA THR A 46 -6.45 -1.02 1.24
C THR A 46 -7.27 0.12 0.63
N PHE A 47 -8.59 0.03 0.66
CA PHE A 47 -9.50 1.07 0.15
C PHE A 47 -9.26 2.43 0.82
N HIS A 48 -8.88 2.44 2.09
CA HIS A 48 -8.66 3.66 2.86
C HIS A 48 -7.25 4.25 2.70
N SER A 49 -6.37 3.65 1.91
CA SER A 49 -5.03 4.19 1.69
C SER A 49 -5.07 5.47 0.87
N ALA A 50 -4.30 6.48 1.29
CA ALA A 50 -4.17 7.72 0.53
C ALA A 50 -3.41 7.54 -0.81
N GLY A 51 -2.72 6.42 -1.01
CA GLY A 51 -2.08 6.06 -2.27
C GLY A 51 -0.82 6.85 -2.62
N LEU A 52 -0.16 7.51 -1.67
CA LEU A 52 1.13 8.17 -1.92
C LEU A 52 2.23 7.11 -2.01
N VAL A 53 2.98 7.12 -3.10
CA VAL A 53 4.07 6.18 -3.35
C VAL A 53 5.40 6.92 -3.41
N GLY A 54 6.28 6.59 -2.48
CA GLY A 54 7.65 7.11 -2.45
C GLY A 54 8.65 5.96 -2.45
N GLN A 55 9.73 6.09 -3.22
CA GLN A 55 10.72 5.02 -3.42
C GLN A 55 11.81 5.05 -2.36
N LEU A 56 12.34 6.22 -2.05
CA LEU A 56 13.48 6.36 -1.15
C LEU A 56 13.06 6.11 0.30
N ARG A 57 13.75 5.20 0.97
CA ARG A 57 13.58 4.81 2.38
C ARG A 57 14.91 4.87 3.11
N THR A 58 14.87 4.84 4.43
CA THR A 58 16.06 4.82 5.30
C THR A 58 16.88 3.54 5.16
N SER A 59 16.26 2.45 4.73
CA SER A 59 16.90 1.15 4.51
C SER A 59 17.10 0.88 3.02
N SER A 60 18.28 0.38 2.64
CA SER A 60 18.58 0.00 1.26
C SER A 60 17.68 -1.13 0.75
N SER A 61 17.34 -2.09 1.61
CA SER A 61 16.43 -3.20 1.26
C SER A 61 15.03 -2.68 0.95
N LEU A 62 14.50 -1.79 1.79
CA LEU A 62 13.19 -1.17 1.56
C LEU A 62 13.21 -0.28 0.31
N THR A 63 14.29 0.48 0.07
CA THR A 63 14.42 1.29 -1.14
C THR A 63 14.38 0.42 -2.40
N ARG A 64 15.10 -0.71 -2.43
CA ARG A 64 15.06 -1.65 -3.57
C ARG A 64 13.67 -2.24 -3.76
N MET A 65 12.98 -2.60 -2.68
CA MET A 65 11.62 -3.14 -2.73
C MET A 65 10.63 -2.10 -3.27
N MET A 66 10.75 -0.84 -2.84
CA MET A 66 9.90 0.23 -3.35
C MET A 66 10.16 0.54 -4.83
N ARG A 67 11.42 0.52 -5.28
CA ARG A 67 11.74 0.62 -6.71
C ARG A 67 11.13 -0.51 -7.52
N TYR A 68 11.28 -1.74 -7.07
CA TYR A 68 10.61 -2.89 -7.71
C TYR A 68 9.10 -2.65 -7.82
N SER A 69 8.48 -2.13 -6.76
CA SER A 69 7.04 -1.85 -6.74
C SER A 69 6.66 -0.80 -7.78
N THR A 70 7.39 0.32 -7.88
CA THR A 70 7.10 1.35 -8.89
C THR A 70 7.35 0.86 -10.31
N ASP A 71 8.40 0.05 -10.53
CA ASP A 71 8.64 -0.58 -11.83
C ASP A 71 7.52 -1.55 -12.21
N LEU A 72 6.98 -2.29 -11.23
CA LEU A 72 5.80 -3.12 -11.44
C LEU A 72 4.57 -2.28 -11.81
N TYR A 73 4.31 -1.18 -11.10
CA TYR A 73 3.13 -0.33 -11.35
C TYR A 73 3.12 0.23 -12.76
N ARG A 74 4.28 0.64 -13.30
CA ARG A 74 4.43 1.15 -14.68
C ARG A 74 4.03 0.12 -15.74
N ARG A 75 4.32 -1.17 -15.52
CA ARG A 75 4.06 -2.24 -16.50
C ARG A 75 2.78 -3.04 -16.26
N LEU A 76 2.17 -2.92 -15.08
CA LEU A 76 1.08 -3.80 -14.64
C LEU A 76 -0.15 -3.72 -15.58
N LYS A 77 -0.46 -2.52 -16.11
CA LYS A 77 -1.54 -2.37 -17.09
C LYS A 77 -1.29 -3.16 -18.36
N SER A 78 -0.06 -3.16 -18.88
CA SER A 78 0.29 -3.93 -20.09
C SER A 78 0.34 -5.44 -19.83
N GLU A 79 0.65 -5.85 -18.60
CA GLU A 79 0.74 -7.26 -18.22
C GLU A 79 -0.62 -7.89 -17.91
N THR A 80 -1.59 -7.11 -17.44
CA THR A 80 -2.86 -7.63 -16.90
C THR A 80 -4.10 -7.09 -17.60
N GLY A 81 -3.95 -6.10 -18.48
CA GLY A 81 -5.06 -5.38 -19.12
C GLY A 81 -5.85 -4.46 -18.17
N VAL A 82 -5.53 -4.44 -16.86
CA VAL A 82 -6.21 -3.62 -15.85
C VAL A 82 -5.33 -2.45 -15.42
N ASP A 83 -5.90 -1.25 -15.42
CA ASP A 83 -5.19 -0.04 -15.02
C ASP A 83 -5.00 0.00 -13.50
N PRO A 84 -3.76 0.02 -12.98
CA PRO A 84 -3.51 0.16 -11.55
C PRO A 84 -3.74 1.59 -11.03
N GLY A 85 -4.01 2.56 -11.91
CA GLY A 85 -4.12 3.98 -11.54
C GLY A 85 -2.79 4.58 -11.08
N TRP A 86 -1.65 4.14 -11.66
CA TRP A 86 -0.33 4.71 -11.41
C TRP A 86 -0.17 6.04 -12.14
N ASP A 87 0.20 7.08 -11.39
CA ASP A 87 0.44 8.42 -11.91
C ASP A 87 1.76 8.95 -11.33
N GLU A 88 2.77 9.10 -12.21
CA GLU A 88 4.14 9.48 -11.87
C GLU A 88 4.28 11.01 -11.78
N VAL A 89 3.58 11.60 -10.82
CA VAL A 89 3.55 13.06 -10.59
C VAL A 89 4.72 13.58 -9.77
N GLY A 90 5.59 12.72 -9.28
CA GLY A 90 6.64 13.06 -8.34
C GLY A 90 6.16 13.11 -6.88
N SER A 91 7.14 13.24 -5.98
CA SER A 91 6.88 13.51 -4.56
C SER A 91 7.75 14.68 -4.06
N LEU A 92 7.10 15.68 -3.50
CA LEU A 92 7.70 16.85 -2.87
C LEU A 92 7.74 16.62 -1.36
N ARG A 93 8.93 16.72 -0.77
CA ARG A 93 9.08 16.77 0.69
C ARG A 93 9.64 18.14 1.05
N ILE A 94 8.91 18.89 1.85
CA ILE A 94 9.34 20.23 2.29
C ILE A 94 10.03 20.17 3.64
N ALA A 95 10.85 21.18 3.91
CA ALA A 95 11.47 21.45 5.19
C ALA A 95 10.91 22.74 5.75
N SER A 96 10.30 22.69 6.94
CA SER A 96 9.77 23.84 7.67
C SER A 96 10.67 24.21 8.87
N SER A 97 11.80 23.53 9.03
CA SER A 97 12.86 23.82 10.01
C SER A 97 14.25 23.70 9.39
N ASP A 98 15.25 24.30 10.02
CA ASP A 98 16.63 24.22 9.58
C ASP A 98 17.19 22.79 9.76
N GLU A 99 16.81 22.11 10.84
CA GLU A 99 17.15 20.71 11.12
C GLU A 99 16.63 19.78 10.01
N ARG A 100 15.41 20.01 9.56
CA ARG A 100 14.82 19.25 8.45
C ARG A 100 15.55 19.52 7.15
N MET A 101 15.95 20.76 6.90
CA MET A 101 16.70 21.11 5.71
C MET A 101 18.05 20.38 5.67
N GLU A 102 18.76 20.31 6.82
CA GLU A 102 19.99 19.53 6.91
C GLU A 102 19.77 18.02 6.73
N GLU A 103 18.64 17.49 7.20
CA GLU A 103 18.26 16.10 6.90
C GLU A 103 18.05 15.89 5.40
N LEU A 104 17.30 16.78 4.73
CA LEU A 104 17.05 16.65 3.29
C LEU A 104 18.35 16.70 2.47
N LYS A 105 19.33 17.53 2.83
CA LYS A 105 20.66 17.54 2.21
C LYS A 105 21.34 16.16 2.30
N ARG A 106 21.28 15.52 3.47
CA ARG A 106 21.83 14.16 3.65
C ARG A 106 21.07 13.13 2.81
N VAL A 107 19.73 13.26 2.71
CA VAL A 107 18.88 12.37 1.90
C VAL A 107 19.23 12.49 0.42
N VAL A 108 19.49 13.69 -0.10
CA VAL A 108 19.99 13.90 -1.47
C VAL A 108 21.35 13.21 -1.69
N GLY A 109 22.26 13.30 -0.72
CA GLY A 109 23.52 12.56 -0.77
C GLY A 109 23.32 11.05 -0.86
N TYR A 110 22.44 10.53 -0.03
CA TYR A 110 22.10 9.09 0.02
C TYR A 110 21.39 8.61 -1.26
N SER A 111 20.51 9.41 -1.85
CA SER A 111 19.76 9.04 -3.05
C SER A 111 20.66 8.71 -4.25
N LYS A 112 21.83 9.34 -4.32
CA LYS A 112 22.84 9.11 -5.38
C LYS A 112 23.33 7.67 -5.39
N ALA A 113 23.44 7.02 -4.23
CA ALA A 113 23.84 5.62 -4.12
C ALA A 113 22.85 4.65 -4.78
N PHE A 114 21.61 5.09 -5.01
CA PHE A 114 20.56 4.34 -5.70
C PHE A 114 20.32 4.83 -7.14
N GLY A 115 21.09 5.82 -7.62
CA GLY A 115 20.87 6.43 -8.94
C GLY A 115 19.49 7.12 -9.03
N MET A 116 18.98 7.66 -7.93
CA MET A 116 17.70 8.37 -7.90
C MET A 116 17.91 9.87 -8.14
N PRO A 117 17.16 10.49 -9.06
CA PRO A 117 17.25 11.92 -9.36
C PRO A 117 16.47 12.73 -8.31
N LEU A 118 17.10 12.99 -7.16
CA LEU A 118 16.49 13.79 -6.10
C LEU A 118 17.03 15.22 -6.19
N ASP A 119 16.16 16.16 -6.51
CA ASP A 119 16.47 17.57 -6.72
C ASP A 119 16.22 18.38 -5.44
N MET A 120 17.21 19.21 -5.07
CA MET A 120 17.05 20.22 -4.02
C MET A 120 16.32 21.43 -4.60
N LEU A 121 15.30 21.92 -3.89
CA LEU A 121 14.46 23.03 -4.32
C LEU A 121 14.47 24.17 -3.31
N SER A 122 14.52 25.39 -3.83
CA SER A 122 14.21 26.60 -3.06
C SER A 122 12.74 26.67 -2.66
N PRO A 123 12.36 27.49 -1.69
CA PRO A 123 10.95 27.70 -1.35
C PRO A 123 10.08 28.11 -2.54
N LYS A 124 10.63 28.96 -3.42
CA LYS A 124 9.92 29.45 -4.62
C LYS A 124 9.64 28.30 -5.61
N GLU A 125 10.62 27.45 -5.87
CA GLU A 125 10.45 26.27 -6.73
C GLU A 125 9.47 25.27 -6.13
N CYS A 126 9.45 25.10 -4.80
CA CYS A 126 8.41 24.29 -4.14
C CYS A 126 7.01 24.85 -4.39
N LEU A 127 6.83 26.19 -4.29
CA LEU A 127 5.55 26.85 -4.59
C LEU A 127 5.13 26.71 -6.05
N GLU A 128 6.08 26.77 -6.98
CA GLU A 128 5.78 26.59 -8.42
C GLU A 128 5.26 25.17 -8.70
N LEU A 129 5.77 24.16 -8.00
CA LEU A 129 5.32 22.77 -8.12
C LEU A 129 4.01 22.50 -7.35
N PHE A 130 3.80 23.17 -6.21
CA PHE A 130 2.64 22.99 -5.37
C PHE A 130 2.02 24.36 -5.00
N PRO A 131 1.30 25.01 -5.92
CA PRO A 131 0.83 26.42 -5.76
C PRO A 131 -0.16 26.65 -4.62
N LEU A 132 -0.70 25.59 -4.04
CA LEU A 132 -1.68 25.66 -2.95
C LEU A 132 -1.04 25.75 -1.56
N MET A 133 0.31 25.71 -1.47
CA MET A 133 1.02 25.81 -0.19
C MET A 133 1.28 27.27 0.21
N SER A 134 1.45 27.50 1.51
CA SER A 134 2.05 28.73 2.03
C SER A 134 3.57 28.60 2.09
N LEU A 135 4.28 29.71 1.84
CA LEU A 135 5.74 29.78 2.03
C LEU A 135 6.17 30.14 3.46
N GLU A 136 5.22 30.39 4.35
CA GLU A 136 5.52 30.71 5.73
C GLU A 136 6.31 29.58 6.40
N ASN A 137 7.49 29.91 6.92
CA ASN A 137 8.44 28.99 7.54
C ASN A 137 9.06 27.92 6.61
N VAL A 138 8.76 27.88 5.31
CA VAL A 138 9.38 26.92 4.38
C VAL A 138 10.82 27.32 4.11
N ARG A 139 11.77 26.40 4.34
CA ARG A 139 13.22 26.56 4.09
C ARG A 139 13.65 26.06 2.72
N GLY A 140 12.83 25.18 2.12
CA GLY A 140 13.08 24.53 0.84
C GLY A 140 12.45 23.15 0.82
N GLY A 141 12.87 22.33 -0.14
CA GLY A 141 12.36 20.98 -0.27
C GLY A 141 13.23 20.10 -1.16
N VAL A 142 12.78 18.88 -1.35
CA VAL A 142 13.34 17.94 -2.32
C VAL A 142 12.21 17.32 -3.14
N LEU A 143 12.48 17.16 -4.44
CA LEU A 143 11.60 16.48 -5.38
C LEU A 143 12.25 15.16 -5.82
N LEU A 144 11.49 14.07 -5.75
CA LEU A 144 11.80 12.83 -6.47
C LEU A 144 10.78 12.68 -7.59
N SER A 145 11.19 13.00 -8.81
CA SER A 145 10.30 13.06 -9.98
C SER A 145 9.73 11.72 -10.39
N THR A 146 10.41 10.61 -10.06
CA THR A 146 9.97 9.24 -10.37
C THR A 146 9.03 8.61 -9.33
N ASP A 147 8.76 9.33 -8.25
CA ASP A 147 7.70 8.99 -7.30
C ASP A 147 6.32 9.35 -7.87
N GLY A 148 5.27 9.00 -7.17
CA GLY A 148 3.93 9.34 -7.62
C GLY A 148 2.82 8.92 -6.69
N GLN A 149 1.68 8.65 -7.28
CA GLN A 149 0.47 8.21 -6.61
C GLN A 149 -0.13 7.01 -7.32
N ILE A 150 -0.90 6.23 -6.59
CA ILE A 150 -1.57 5.03 -7.09
C ILE A 150 -3.03 5.02 -6.63
N ASP A 151 -3.93 4.43 -7.43
CA ASP A 151 -5.23 4.03 -6.92
C ASP A 151 -5.09 2.67 -6.19
N PRO A 152 -5.26 2.61 -4.86
CA PRO A 152 -5.09 1.37 -4.12
C PRO A 152 -6.04 0.25 -4.55
N THR A 153 -7.24 0.61 -4.98
CA THR A 153 -8.24 -0.34 -5.50
C THR A 153 -7.86 -0.80 -6.89
N GLY A 154 -7.50 0.11 -7.78
CA GLY A 154 -7.01 -0.19 -9.13
C GLY A 154 -5.78 -1.11 -9.11
N LEU A 155 -4.79 -0.80 -8.26
CA LEU A 155 -3.62 -1.64 -8.07
C LEU A 155 -3.98 -3.07 -7.64
N THR A 156 -4.85 -3.19 -6.64
CA THR A 156 -5.25 -4.51 -6.12
C THR A 156 -5.99 -5.32 -7.18
N ASN A 157 -6.88 -4.68 -7.94
CA ASN A 157 -7.61 -5.32 -9.01
C ASN A 157 -6.68 -5.76 -10.16
N ALA A 158 -5.69 -4.95 -10.52
CA ALA A 158 -4.71 -5.31 -11.53
C ALA A 158 -3.86 -6.51 -11.11
N LEU A 159 -3.36 -6.53 -9.86
CA LEU A 159 -2.64 -7.67 -9.30
C LEU A 159 -3.51 -8.94 -9.27
N ALA A 160 -4.77 -8.81 -8.83
CA ALA A 160 -5.71 -9.92 -8.80
C ALA A 160 -6.04 -10.45 -10.21
N ALA A 161 -6.19 -9.56 -11.20
CA ALA A 161 -6.40 -9.95 -12.59
C ALA A 161 -5.25 -10.79 -13.13
N GLY A 162 -4.00 -10.34 -12.94
CA GLY A 162 -2.83 -11.10 -13.37
C GLY A 162 -2.65 -12.43 -12.62
N ALA A 163 -3.03 -12.51 -11.34
CA ALA A 163 -3.04 -13.77 -10.61
C ALA A 163 -4.13 -14.73 -11.14
N LYS A 164 -5.34 -14.23 -11.41
CA LYS A 164 -6.44 -15.03 -11.98
C LYS A 164 -6.12 -15.56 -13.36
N GLU A 165 -5.52 -14.76 -14.22
CA GLU A 165 -5.09 -15.17 -15.56
C GLU A 165 -4.12 -16.34 -15.49
N ARG A 166 -3.27 -16.39 -14.45
CA ARG A 166 -2.32 -17.48 -14.20
C ARG A 166 -2.89 -18.64 -13.36
N GLY A 167 -4.21 -18.65 -13.11
CA GLY A 167 -4.93 -19.75 -12.50
C GLY A 167 -5.23 -19.62 -11.00
N ALA A 168 -4.97 -18.47 -10.36
CA ALA A 168 -5.37 -18.27 -8.97
C ALA A 168 -6.89 -18.15 -8.83
N THR A 169 -7.44 -18.77 -7.78
CA THR A 169 -8.87 -18.73 -7.45
C THR A 169 -9.11 -17.72 -6.32
N PHE A 170 -10.08 -16.83 -6.52
CA PHE A 170 -10.47 -15.83 -5.53
C PHE A 170 -11.87 -16.14 -4.99
N MET A 171 -11.95 -16.49 -3.70
CA MET A 171 -13.17 -16.78 -2.97
C MET A 171 -13.61 -15.56 -2.17
N MET A 172 -14.48 -14.74 -2.79
CA MET A 172 -15.06 -13.56 -2.15
C MET A 172 -16.24 -13.94 -1.25
N ASN A 173 -16.58 -13.03 -0.32
CA ASN A 173 -17.69 -13.24 0.64
C ASN A 173 -17.56 -14.58 1.38
N THR A 174 -16.32 -14.98 1.68
CA THR A 174 -15.97 -16.25 2.31
C THR A 174 -15.10 -15.99 3.54
N ARG A 175 -15.64 -16.33 4.71
CA ARG A 175 -14.95 -16.07 5.98
C ARG A 175 -14.21 -17.31 6.46
N VAL A 176 -12.92 -17.14 6.76
CA VAL A 176 -12.15 -18.16 7.47
C VAL A 176 -12.63 -18.22 8.91
N THR A 177 -12.97 -19.42 9.38
CA THR A 177 -13.48 -19.70 10.73
C THR A 177 -12.54 -20.55 11.56
N GLY A 178 -11.54 -21.20 10.92
CA GLY A 178 -10.54 -21.99 11.60
C GLY A 178 -9.41 -22.44 10.68
N ILE A 179 -8.32 -22.88 11.28
CA ILE A 179 -7.18 -23.52 10.62
C ILE A 179 -6.86 -24.79 11.40
N THR A 180 -6.93 -25.94 10.75
CA THR A 180 -6.64 -27.22 11.38
C THR A 180 -5.14 -27.51 11.38
N ILE A 181 -4.59 -27.80 12.55
CA ILE A 181 -3.21 -28.22 12.75
C ILE A 181 -3.19 -29.67 13.24
N SER A 182 -2.33 -30.49 12.67
CA SER A 182 -2.04 -31.84 13.14
C SER A 182 -0.54 -32.11 13.01
N ASN A 183 0.06 -32.67 14.05
CA ASN A 183 1.51 -32.94 14.15
C ASN A 183 2.36 -31.67 13.88
N ASN A 184 1.91 -30.53 14.40
CA ASN A 184 2.57 -29.23 14.22
C ASN A 184 2.65 -28.72 12.75
N GLU A 185 1.79 -29.22 11.89
CA GLU A 185 1.67 -28.83 10.49
C GLU A 185 0.24 -28.37 10.17
N VAL A 186 0.12 -27.38 9.29
CA VAL A 186 -1.19 -26.99 8.74
C VAL A 186 -1.72 -28.12 7.87
N LYS A 187 -3.02 -28.41 7.97
CA LYS A 187 -3.69 -29.43 7.17
C LYS A 187 -4.83 -28.86 6.31
N GLU A 188 -5.55 -27.87 6.83
CA GLU A 188 -6.66 -27.29 6.09
C GLU A 188 -7.09 -25.94 6.66
N VAL A 189 -7.73 -25.14 5.85
CA VAL A 189 -8.42 -23.90 6.21
C VAL A 189 -9.93 -24.15 6.16
N VAL A 190 -10.60 -23.90 7.27
CA VAL A 190 -12.05 -24.03 7.43
C VAL A 190 -12.70 -22.68 7.19
N THR A 191 -13.76 -22.65 6.40
CA THR A 191 -14.53 -21.43 6.09
C THR A 191 -16.01 -21.65 6.38
N ASP A 192 -16.79 -20.58 6.33
CA ASP A 192 -18.25 -20.62 6.40
C ASP A 192 -18.93 -21.27 5.17
N LYS A 193 -18.16 -21.59 4.11
CA LYS A 193 -18.68 -22.20 2.87
C LYS A 193 -18.08 -23.57 2.56
N GLY A 194 -17.06 -23.99 3.26
CA GLY A 194 -16.37 -25.27 3.03
C GLY A 194 -14.96 -25.25 3.55
N THR A 195 -14.22 -26.33 3.27
CA THR A 195 -12.86 -26.55 3.77
C THR A 195 -11.90 -26.74 2.61
N VAL A 196 -10.74 -26.10 2.67
CA VAL A 196 -9.65 -26.22 1.68
C VAL A 196 -8.47 -26.89 2.31
N LYS A 197 -8.07 -28.07 1.81
CA LYS A 197 -6.84 -28.76 2.24
C LYS A 197 -5.61 -28.04 1.69
N THR A 198 -4.64 -27.79 2.54
CA THR A 198 -3.38 -27.13 2.18
C THR A 198 -2.33 -27.33 3.24
N ASP A 199 -1.06 -27.35 2.84
CA ASP A 199 0.08 -27.35 3.78
C ASP A 199 0.68 -25.95 3.99
N VAL A 200 0.20 -24.94 3.22
CA VAL A 200 0.71 -23.57 3.28
C VAL A 200 -0.42 -22.57 3.43
N VAL A 201 -0.40 -21.85 4.56
CA VAL A 201 -1.31 -20.73 4.82
C VAL A 201 -0.53 -19.44 4.95
N ILE A 202 -0.95 -18.41 4.20
CA ILE A 202 -0.36 -17.08 4.24
C ILE A 202 -1.39 -16.11 4.85
N ASN A 203 -1.05 -15.58 6.01
CA ASN A 203 -1.89 -14.59 6.67
C ASN A 203 -1.63 -13.20 6.08
N ALA A 204 -2.53 -12.73 5.25
CA ALA A 204 -2.55 -11.39 4.66
C ALA A 204 -3.80 -10.58 5.11
N ALA A 205 -4.36 -10.91 6.28
CA ALA A 205 -5.63 -10.38 6.78
C ALA A 205 -5.52 -8.94 7.35
N GLY A 206 -4.42 -8.23 7.13
CA GLY A 206 -4.25 -6.83 7.50
C GLY A 206 -4.46 -6.61 9.00
N LEU A 207 -5.36 -5.68 9.36
CA LEU A 207 -5.65 -5.37 10.77
C LEU A 207 -6.29 -6.53 11.57
N TRP A 208 -6.82 -7.55 10.88
CA TRP A 208 -7.33 -8.80 11.48
C TRP A 208 -6.29 -9.93 11.50
N GLY A 209 -5.02 -9.63 11.16
CA GLY A 209 -3.96 -10.63 11.12
C GLY A 209 -3.76 -11.38 12.44
N ASN A 210 -3.96 -10.70 13.58
CA ASN A 210 -3.86 -11.34 14.90
C ASN A 210 -5.01 -12.33 15.16
N ASP A 211 -6.22 -12.05 14.66
CA ASP A 211 -7.35 -12.98 14.81
C ASP A 211 -7.09 -14.28 14.05
N ILE A 212 -6.53 -14.18 12.84
CA ILE A 212 -6.13 -15.37 12.07
C ILE A 212 -4.98 -16.12 12.74
N ALA A 213 -3.97 -15.41 13.24
CA ALA A 213 -2.84 -16.04 13.94
C ALA A 213 -3.28 -16.76 15.23
N ASN A 214 -4.23 -16.20 15.96
CA ASN A 214 -4.79 -16.81 17.17
C ASN A 214 -5.50 -18.16 16.88
N MET A 215 -6.00 -18.39 15.67
CA MET A 215 -6.59 -19.69 15.29
C MET A 215 -5.59 -20.84 15.35
N VAL A 216 -4.29 -20.52 15.30
CA VAL A 216 -3.18 -21.49 15.39
C VAL A 216 -2.33 -21.28 16.64
N GLY A 217 -2.84 -20.55 17.63
CA GLY A 217 -2.15 -20.33 18.92
C GLY A 217 -0.98 -19.34 18.86
N ILE A 218 -0.86 -18.53 17.79
CA ILE A 218 0.18 -17.52 17.64
C ILE A 218 -0.41 -16.13 17.91
N THR A 219 0.25 -15.35 18.76
CA THR A 219 -0.08 -13.94 18.98
C THR A 219 0.87 -13.05 18.18
N LEU A 220 0.33 -12.22 17.31
CA LEU A 220 1.11 -11.22 16.58
C LEU A 220 1.11 -9.89 17.36
N PRO A 221 2.26 -9.21 17.49
CA PRO A 221 2.34 -7.92 18.17
C PRO A 221 1.83 -6.78 17.24
N ILE A 222 0.60 -6.89 16.75
CA ILE A 222 -0.05 -5.95 15.85
C ILE A 222 -1.23 -5.31 16.59
N ILE A 223 -1.20 -3.99 16.70
CA ILE A 223 -2.31 -3.20 17.24
C ILE A 223 -2.77 -2.26 16.12
N PRO A 224 -4.01 -2.41 15.62
CA PRO A 224 -4.58 -1.44 14.68
C PRO A 224 -4.74 -0.08 15.35
N MET A 225 -4.38 0.96 14.61
CA MET A 225 -4.49 2.35 15.07
C MET A 225 -5.44 3.11 14.16
N ALA A 226 -6.25 4.00 14.73
CA ALA A 226 -7.05 4.93 13.96
C ALA A 226 -6.12 5.93 13.26
N HIS A 227 -6.36 6.17 11.97
CA HIS A 227 -5.65 7.18 11.19
C HIS A 227 -6.65 7.85 10.26
N LEU A 228 -6.67 9.18 10.27
CA LEU A 228 -7.66 9.97 9.57
C LEU A 228 -7.03 10.78 8.43
N TYR A 229 -7.77 10.93 7.37
CA TYR A 229 -7.55 11.94 6.35
C TYR A 229 -8.89 12.54 5.93
N LEU A 230 -8.85 13.71 5.34
CA LEU A 230 -10.02 14.36 4.77
C LEU A 230 -9.90 14.41 3.24
N ILE A 231 -11.04 14.43 2.58
CA ILE A 231 -11.15 14.69 1.14
C ILE A 231 -11.85 16.04 1.01
N THR A 232 -11.19 16.99 0.34
CA THR A 232 -11.76 18.32 0.16
C THR A 232 -12.83 18.33 -0.94
N LYS A 233 -13.68 19.34 -0.92
CA LYS A 233 -14.39 19.76 -2.14
C LYS A 233 -13.39 20.25 -3.18
N PRO A 234 -13.81 20.50 -4.45
CA PRO A 234 -12.94 21.09 -5.45
C PRO A 234 -12.26 22.34 -4.91
N VAL A 235 -10.94 22.41 -5.07
CA VAL A 235 -10.14 23.56 -4.64
C VAL A 235 -9.95 24.49 -5.85
N LYS A 236 -10.24 25.78 -5.63
CA LYS A 236 -10.06 26.77 -6.67
C LYS A 236 -8.58 26.85 -7.09
N ASP A 237 -8.36 26.98 -8.39
CA ASP A 237 -7.02 27.10 -9.00
C ASP A 237 -6.09 25.91 -8.77
N GLN A 238 -6.64 24.74 -8.38
CA GLN A 238 -5.87 23.52 -8.26
C GLN A 238 -5.37 23.06 -9.64
N PRO A 239 -4.03 22.89 -9.84
CA PRO A 239 -3.51 22.31 -11.05
C PRO A 239 -4.02 20.88 -11.29
N GLN A 240 -4.17 20.48 -12.55
CA GLN A 240 -4.57 19.11 -12.90
C GLN A 240 -3.55 18.05 -12.45
N SER A 241 -2.27 18.42 -12.45
CA SER A 241 -1.18 17.56 -11.99
C SER A 241 -0.31 18.33 -11.02
N MET A 242 -0.06 17.72 -9.86
CA MET A 242 0.84 18.21 -8.82
C MET A 242 1.55 17.02 -8.20
N PRO A 243 2.80 17.17 -7.75
CA PRO A 243 3.44 16.13 -6.96
C PRO A 243 2.65 15.84 -5.69
N THR A 244 2.74 14.63 -5.17
CA THR A 244 2.33 14.39 -3.79
C THR A 244 3.22 15.21 -2.87
N MET A 245 2.69 15.78 -1.79
CA MET A 245 3.49 16.61 -0.88
C MET A 245 3.46 16.05 0.54
N ARG A 246 4.59 16.18 1.24
CA ARG A 246 4.72 15.87 2.66
C ARG A 246 5.47 16.98 3.38
N ASP A 247 4.94 17.39 4.52
CA ASP A 247 5.65 18.20 5.51
C ASP A 247 5.85 17.36 6.78
N PRO A 248 7.05 16.79 6.98
CA PRO A 248 7.33 15.97 8.15
C PRO A 248 7.40 16.78 9.46
N ASP A 249 7.68 18.09 9.40
CA ASP A 249 7.74 18.93 10.60
C ASP A 249 6.35 19.20 11.18
N HIS A 250 5.34 19.31 10.30
CA HIS A 250 3.92 19.45 10.70
C HIS A 250 3.15 18.13 10.66
N LEU A 251 3.81 17.00 10.34
CA LEU A 251 3.21 15.67 10.28
C LEU A 251 2.02 15.58 9.31
N VAL A 252 2.06 16.28 8.18
CA VAL A 252 0.97 16.32 7.20
C VAL A 252 1.42 15.84 5.82
N TYR A 253 0.45 15.35 5.05
CA TYR A 253 0.65 15.00 3.66
C TYR A 253 -0.55 15.40 2.80
N PHE A 254 -0.29 15.63 1.51
CA PHE A 254 -1.29 16.04 0.54
C PHE A 254 -1.13 15.26 -0.77
N ARG A 255 -2.26 15.00 -1.40
CA ARG A 255 -2.35 14.39 -2.72
C ARG A 255 -3.49 15.03 -3.51
N GLY A 256 -3.21 15.45 -4.75
CA GLY A 256 -4.26 15.89 -5.68
C GLY A 256 -5.18 14.72 -6.09
N THR A 257 -6.44 15.02 -6.28
CA THR A 257 -7.44 14.14 -6.91
C THR A 257 -8.12 14.90 -8.06
N ALA A 258 -8.86 14.20 -8.90
CA ALA A 258 -9.59 14.83 -10.00
C ALA A 258 -10.62 15.90 -9.52
N SER A 259 -11.07 15.83 -8.27
CA SER A 259 -12.15 16.67 -7.73
C SER A 259 -11.79 17.38 -6.42
N GLY A 260 -10.49 17.52 -6.10
CA GLY A 260 -10.04 18.15 -4.87
C GLY A 260 -8.73 17.56 -4.38
N MET A 261 -8.52 17.52 -3.07
CA MET A 261 -7.32 16.97 -2.45
C MET A 261 -7.64 15.98 -1.33
N ILE A 262 -6.79 14.99 -1.19
CA ILE A 262 -6.65 14.25 0.07
C ILE A 262 -5.64 15.00 0.93
N ALA A 263 -6.03 15.33 2.16
CA ALA A 263 -5.16 15.90 3.17
C ALA A 263 -5.20 15.04 4.43
N GLY A 264 -4.06 14.54 4.85
CA GLY A 264 -3.93 13.69 6.04
C GLY A 264 -2.85 14.19 6.98
N GLY A 265 -2.94 13.76 8.23
CA GLY A 265 -1.97 14.08 9.25
C GLY A 265 -1.70 12.86 10.13
N TYR A 266 -0.56 12.85 10.80
CA TYR A 266 -0.22 11.81 11.76
C TYR A 266 -0.46 12.36 13.17
N GLU A 267 -1.30 11.65 13.93
CA GLU A 267 -1.61 12.02 15.30
C GLU A 267 -0.39 11.76 16.20
N HIS A 268 -0.08 12.73 17.09
CA HIS A 268 0.96 12.54 18.10
C HIS A 268 0.57 11.47 19.13
N GLU A 269 -0.73 11.34 19.40
CA GLU A 269 -1.30 10.36 20.31
C GLU A 269 -2.32 9.49 19.55
N PRO A 270 -1.88 8.57 18.70
CA PRO A 270 -2.77 7.74 17.91
C PRO A 270 -3.58 6.83 18.83
N LYS A 271 -4.86 6.67 18.53
CA LYS A 271 -5.76 5.83 19.33
C LYS A 271 -5.84 4.43 18.75
N PRO A 272 -5.73 3.38 19.59
CA PRO A 272 -6.03 2.03 19.15
C PRO A 272 -7.45 1.96 18.58
N TRP A 273 -7.59 1.34 17.43
CA TRP A 273 -8.89 1.07 16.84
C TRP A 273 -9.42 -0.23 17.43
N GLY A 274 -10.58 -0.17 18.09
CA GLY A 274 -11.17 -1.32 18.76
C GLY A 274 -11.64 -2.34 17.74
N LEU A 275 -11.07 -3.55 17.78
CA LEU A 275 -11.49 -4.69 16.98
C LEU A 275 -12.73 -5.42 17.55
N LYS A 276 -13.27 -4.92 18.64
CA LYS A 276 -14.56 -5.37 19.18
C LYS A 276 -15.67 -4.62 18.43
N GLY A 277 -15.96 -5.08 17.26
CA GLY A 277 -17.09 -4.65 16.45
C GLY A 277 -18.15 -5.70 16.43
#